data_765906314a12c7f8ad525f3fa59f48fc
#
_entry.id   765906314a12c7f8ad525f3fa59f48fc
#
_cell.length_a   1.000
_cell.length_b   1.000
_cell.length_c   1.000
_cell.angle_alpha   90.00
_cell.angle_beta   90.00
_cell.angle_gamma   90.00
#
_symmetry.space_group_name_H-M   'P 1'
#
loop_
_entity.id
_entity.type
_entity.pdbx_description
1 polymer ?
#
loop_
_entity_poly.entity_id
_entity_poly.type
_entity_poly.pdbx_seq_one_letter_code
_entity_poly.pdbx_strand_id
1 'polypeptide(L)'
;MARKTKEEALATRCQLLDAAQSVFCERGVSHTSLHEVATAAGLTRGAVYWHFENKADLLAALWERASLPIDATLEELDQKYAADPLARIYHKTITVIRRIATEEQARALMSIILLKCEYVLETEAVRLHLVEAREHCMAKSAAEFQAAIDAGQLPAAVDPHTAALGMFAIFDGACFHWLMAPERFDLMQLAEQTFSAYLEGLKSCARTASASKPKKSPKEA
;
A
#
# COMPACT_ATOMS: atom_id res chain seq x y z
N MET A 1 -17.63 0.88 -38.10
CA MET A 1 -17.70 0.96 -36.65
C MET A 1 -17.32 2.38 -36.24
N ALA A 2 -18.17 3.10 -35.50
CA ALA A 2 -17.87 4.44 -34.99
C ALA A 2 -16.69 4.35 -34.03
N ARG A 3 -15.69 5.22 -34.21
CA ARG A 3 -14.54 5.34 -33.32
C ARG A 3 -15.05 5.90 -31.99
N LYS A 4 -14.97 5.13 -30.88
CA LYS A 4 -15.32 5.62 -29.55
C LYS A 4 -14.54 6.91 -29.26
N THR A 5 -15.22 7.91 -28.71
CA THR A 5 -14.57 9.13 -28.25
C THR A 5 -13.64 8.82 -27.07
N LYS A 6 -12.67 9.69 -26.80
CA LYS A 6 -11.78 9.54 -25.64
C LYS A 6 -12.57 9.49 -24.33
N GLU A 7 -13.64 10.24 -24.24
CA GLU A 7 -14.56 10.28 -23.07
C GLU A 7 -15.30 8.94 -22.90
N GLU A 8 -15.83 8.36 -23.97
CA GLU A 8 -16.49 7.05 -23.93
C GLU A 8 -15.51 5.93 -23.54
N ALA A 9 -14.26 6.01 -23.98
CA ALA A 9 -13.22 5.07 -23.56
C ALA A 9 -12.90 5.18 -22.08
N LEU A 10 -12.78 6.40 -21.54
CA LEU A 10 -12.58 6.65 -20.11
C LEU A 10 -13.77 6.16 -19.29
N ALA A 11 -15.00 6.45 -19.70
CA ALA A 11 -16.20 5.98 -19.02
C ALA A 11 -16.25 4.44 -18.98
N THR A 12 -15.91 3.77 -20.11
CA THR A 12 -15.83 2.31 -20.18
C THR A 12 -14.75 1.76 -19.21
N ARG A 13 -13.58 2.41 -19.13
CA ARG A 13 -12.51 2.02 -18.22
C ARG A 13 -12.95 2.15 -16.75
N CYS A 14 -13.60 3.25 -16.38
CA CYS A 14 -14.14 3.44 -15.04
C CYS A 14 -15.17 2.35 -14.69
N GLN A 15 -16.10 2.05 -15.59
CA GLN A 15 -17.11 1.00 -15.41
C GLN A 15 -16.48 -0.38 -15.19
N LEU A 16 -15.40 -0.70 -15.91
CA LEU A 16 -14.63 -1.94 -15.70
C LEU A 16 -13.93 -1.97 -14.34
N LEU A 17 -13.37 -0.84 -13.88
CA LEU A 17 -12.73 -0.74 -12.58
C LEU A 17 -13.74 -0.89 -11.43
N ASP A 18 -14.94 -0.32 -11.56
CA ASP A 18 -16.01 -0.47 -10.56
C ASP A 18 -16.47 -1.93 -10.45
N ALA A 19 -16.70 -2.57 -11.59
CA ALA A 19 -17.04 -3.99 -11.63
C ALA A 19 -15.93 -4.87 -11.08
N ALA A 20 -14.66 -4.59 -11.43
CA ALA A 20 -13.51 -5.32 -10.92
C ALA A 20 -13.39 -5.22 -9.40
N GLN A 21 -13.53 -4.02 -8.84
CA GLN A 21 -13.52 -3.80 -7.39
C GLN A 21 -14.59 -4.65 -6.71
N SER A 22 -15.83 -4.62 -7.21
CA SER A 22 -16.95 -5.40 -6.66
C SER A 22 -16.68 -6.91 -6.71
N VAL A 23 -16.30 -7.44 -7.88
CA VAL A 23 -16.09 -8.89 -8.07
C VAL A 23 -14.87 -9.39 -7.29
N PHE A 24 -13.78 -8.61 -7.23
CA PHE A 24 -12.60 -8.97 -6.44
C PHE A 24 -12.89 -8.96 -4.93
N CYS A 25 -13.67 -8.00 -4.43
CA CYS A 25 -14.11 -7.99 -3.04
C CYS A 25 -14.99 -9.22 -2.71
N GLU A 26 -15.86 -9.63 -3.62
CA GLU A 26 -16.77 -10.75 -3.42
C GLU A 26 -16.04 -12.10 -3.50
N ARG A 27 -15.32 -12.35 -4.59
CA ARG A 27 -14.81 -13.68 -4.99
C ARG A 27 -13.30 -13.86 -4.83
N GLY A 28 -12.55 -12.76 -4.69
CA GLY A 28 -11.09 -12.77 -4.70
C GLY A 28 -10.50 -12.65 -6.11
N VAL A 29 -9.23 -12.28 -6.16
CA VAL A 29 -8.50 -12.03 -7.43
C VAL A 29 -8.21 -13.32 -8.18
N SER A 30 -7.81 -14.40 -7.47
CA SER A 30 -7.50 -15.70 -8.08
C SER A 30 -8.71 -16.32 -8.76
N HIS A 31 -9.88 -16.24 -8.14
CA HIS A 31 -11.13 -16.84 -8.60
C HIS A 31 -11.93 -15.98 -9.59
N THR A 32 -11.34 -14.90 -10.09
CA THR A 32 -12.00 -13.97 -11.02
C THR A 32 -11.23 -13.88 -12.33
N SER A 33 -11.92 -14.01 -13.46
CA SER A 33 -11.38 -13.77 -14.80
C SER A 33 -11.73 -12.37 -15.30
N LEU A 34 -10.95 -11.83 -16.26
CA LEU A 34 -11.29 -10.57 -16.93
C LEU A 34 -12.65 -10.64 -17.66
N HIS A 35 -13.05 -11.83 -18.11
CA HIS A 35 -14.36 -12.03 -18.75
C HIS A 35 -15.51 -11.84 -17.75
N GLU A 36 -15.39 -12.36 -16.53
CA GLU A 36 -16.38 -12.16 -15.48
C GLU A 36 -16.49 -10.68 -15.06
N VAL A 37 -15.36 -9.96 -15.01
CA VAL A 37 -15.35 -8.50 -14.80
C VAL A 37 -16.11 -7.79 -15.92
N ALA A 38 -15.86 -8.14 -17.18
CA ALA A 38 -16.59 -7.56 -18.32
C ALA A 38 -18.09 -7.84 -18.23
N THR A 39 -18.47 -9.08 -17.89
CA THR A 39 -19.88 -9.48 -17.72
C THR A 39 -20.53 -8.69 -16.58
N ALA A 40 -19.87 -8.55 -15.44
CA ALA A 40 -20.37 -7.76 -14.30
C ALA A 40 -20.53 -6.27 -14.65
N ALA A 41 -19.67 -5.76 -15.53
CA ALA A 41 -19.76 -4.40 -16.08
C ALA A 41 -20.85 -4.25 -17.18
N GLY A 42 -21.51 -5.32 -17.59
CA GLY A 42 -22.44 -5.28 -18.75
C GLY A 42 -21.74 -5.02 -20.09
N LEU A 43 -20.46 -5.37 -20.19
CA LEU A 43 -19.61 -5.12 -21.37
C LEU A 43 -19.18 -6.41 -22.05
N THR A 44 -18.69 -6.29 -23.27
CA THR A 44 -18.19 -7.43 -24.03
C THR A 44 -16.80 -7.85 -23.55
N ARG A 45 -16.44 -9.14 -23.77
CA ARG A 45 -15.08 -9.63 -23.55
C ARG A 45 -14.03 -8.79 -24.28
N GLY A 46 -14.29 -8.38 -25.53
CA GLY A 46 -13.38 -7.53 -26.30
C GLY A 46 -13.15 -6.16 -25.65
N ALA A 47 -14.14 -5.60 -24.96
CA ALA A 47 -14.01 -4.31 -24.29
C ALA A 47 -13.01 -4.35 -23.12
N VAL A 48 -12.99 -5.42 -22.31
CA VAL A 48 -12.04 -5.51 -21.21
C VAL A 48 -10.61 -5.69 -21.70
N TYR A 49 -10.38 -6.54 -22.73
CA TYR A 49 -9.04 -6.77 -23.30
C TYR A 49 -8.50 -5.58 -24.10
N TRP A 50 -9.35 -4.63 -24.46
CA TRP A 50 -8.89 -3.37 -25.06
C TRP A 50 -8.30 -2.43 -24.00
N HIS A 51 -8.73 -2.53 -22.74
CA HIS A 51 -8.30 -1.67 -21.63
C HIS A 51 -7.25 -2.31 -20.72
N PHE A 52 -7.26 -3.64 -20.57
CA PHE A 52 -6.43 -4.37 -19.61
C PHE A 52 -5.92 -5.68 -20.21
N GLU A 53 -4.61 -5.89 -20.18
CA GLU A 53 -3.99 -7.10 -20.71
C GLU A 53 -4.24 -8.31 -19.82
N ASN A 54 -4.21 -8.11 -18.50
CA ASN A 54 -4.33 -9.17 -17.50
C ASN A 54 -4.88 -8.63 -16.16
N LYS A 55 -5.02 -9.52 -15.17
CA LYS A 55 -5.52 -9.15 -13.83
C LYS A 55 -4.56 -8.22 -13.07
N ALA A 56 -3.25 -8.33 -13.30
CA ALA A 56 -2.27 -7.48 -12.66
C ALA A 56 -2.40 -6.02 -13.14
N ASP A 57 -2.56 -5.82 -14.46
CA ASP A 57 -2.80 -4.51 -15.05
C ASP A 57 -4.11 -3.88 -14.52
N LEU A 58 -5.17 -4.68 -14.39
CA LEU A 58 -6.43 -4.23 -13.81
C LEU A 58 -6.28 -3.84 -12.33
N LEU A 59 -5.53 -4.61 -11.54
CA LEU A 59 -5.26 -4.31 -10.13
C LEU A 59 -4.36 -3.07 -9.97
N ALA A 60 -3.36 -2.91 -10.86
CA ALA A 60 -2.55 -1.70 -10.93
C ALA A 60 -3.39 -0.45 -11.17
N ALA A 61 -4.35 -0.54 -12.08
CA ALA A 61 -5.26 0.57 -12.37
C ALA A 61 -6.22 0.87 -11.19
N LEU A 62 -6.63 -0.15 -10.42
CA LEU A 62 -7.38 0.06 -9.17
C LEU A 62 -6.52 0.77 -8.11
N TRP A 63 -5.25 0.37 -7.99
CA TRP A 63 -4.28 1.03 -7.11
C TRP A 63 -4.08 2.50 -7.51
N GLU A 64 -3.80 2.76 -8.78
CA GLU A 64 -3.63 4.12 -9.31
C GLU A 64 -4.86 4.98 -9.00
N ARG A 65 -6.07 4.48 -9.30
CA ARG A 65 -7.32 5.19 -9.02
C ARG A 65 -7.51 5.55 -7.55
N ALA A 66 -7.11 4.66 -6.63
CA ALA A 66 -7.20 4.92 -5.20
C ALA A 66 -6.08 5.82 -4.67
N SER A 67 -4.92 5.86 -5.34
CA SER A 67 -3.74 6.61 -4.90
C SER A 67 -3.76 8.07 -5.38
N LEU A 68 -4.15 8.33 -6.62
CA LEU A 68 -4.13 9.68 -7.20
C LEU A 68 -4.78 10.79 -6.35
N PRO A 69 -5.94 10.56 -5.70
CA PRO A 69 -6.55 11.61 -4.88
C PRO A 69 -5.77 11.96 -3.61
N ILE A 70 -4.83 11.13 -3.15
CA ILE A 70 -4.06 11.39 -1.94
C ILE A 70 -2.77 12.16 -2.22
N ASP A 71 -2.23 12.08 -3.44
CA ASP A 71 -0.92 12.63 -3.76
C ASP A 71 -0.84 14.13 -3.45
N ALA A 72 -1.84 14.91 -3.84
CA ALA A 72 -1.90 16.34 -3.51
C ALA A 72 -1.90 16.60 -1.99
N THR A 73 -2.65 15.79 -1.22
CA THR A 73 -2.67 15.91 0.25
C THR A 73 -1.32 15.54 0.87
N LEU A 74 -0.63 14.53 0.33
CA LEU A 74 0.70 14.15 0.80
C LEU A 74 1.74 15.22 0.45
N GLU A 75 1.65 15.86 -0.72
CA GLU A 75 2.48 17.00 -1.11
C GLU A 75 2.26 18.21 -0.19
N GLU A 76 1.02 18.52 0.19
CA GLU A 76 0.74 19.57 1.19
C GLU A 76 1.38 19.25 2.55
N LEU A 77 1.36 17.98 2.98
CA LEU A 77 2.03 17.54 4.20
C LEU A 77 3.56 17.63 4.09
N ASP A 78 4.13 17.36 2.90
CA ASP A 78 5.55 17.55 2.63
C ASP A 78 5.99 19.00 2.83
N GLN A 79 5.19 19.93 2.34
CA GLN A 79 5.46 21.37 2.51
C GLN A 79 5.25 21.80 3.96
N LYS A 80 4.13 21.39 4.57
CA LYS A 80 3.77 21.78 5.95
C LYS A 80 4.79 21.32 6.99
N TYR A 81 5.32 20.13 6.83
CA TYR A 81 6.28 19.51 7.76
C TYR A 81 7.69 19.40 7.15
N ALA A 82 8.07 20.31 6.27
CA ALA A 82 9.38 20.30 5.61
C ALA A 82 10.55 20.31 6.61
N ALA A 83 10.42 21.03 7.71
CA ALA A 83 11.42 21.13 8.78
C ALA A 83 11.26 20.05 9.88
N ASP A 84 10.22 19.23 9.81
CA ASP A 84 9.93 18.18 10.81
C ASP A 84 9.63 16.84 10.13
N PRO A 85 10.68 16.11 9.69
CA PRO A 85 10.51 14.83 8.99
C PRO A 85 9.74 13.80 9.80
N LEU A 86 9.91 13.76 11.14
CA LEU A 86 9.21 12.76 11.96
C LEU A 86 7.71 13.04 12.06
N ALA A 87 7.31 14.32 12.22
CA ALA A 87 5.91 14.71 12.17
C ALA A 87 5.32 14.44 10.77
N ARG A 88 6.10 14.66 9.70
CA ARG A 88 5.70 14.36 8.33
C ARG A 88 5.36 12.89 8.14
N ILE A 89 6.24 11.97 8.56
CA ILE A 89 6.02 10.52 8.54
C ILE A 89 4.70 10.18 9.25
N TYR A 90 4.53 10.68 10.48
CA TYR A 90 3.34 10.46 11.28
C TYR A 90 2.07 10.90 10.54
N HIS A 91 2.02 12.16 10.12
CA HIS A 91 0.81 12.73 9.52
C HIS A 91 0.48 12.11 8.16
N LYS A 92 1.47 11.76 7.35
CA LYS A 92 1.24 11.02 6.10
C LYS A 92 0.63 9.65 6.37
N THR A 93 1.20 8.90 7.30
CA THR A 93 0.71 7.56 7.66
C THR A 93 -0.73 7.61 8.19
N ILE A 94 -1.02 8.52 9.12
CA ILE A 94 -2.37 8.71 9.66
C ILE A 94 -3.36 9.15 8.59
N THR A 95 -2.94 9.97 7.63
CA THR A 95 -3.78 10.41 6.50
C THR A 95 -4.17 9.24 5.61
N VAL A 96 -3.24 8.35 5.28
CA VAL A 96 -3.53 7.13 4.50
C VAL A 96 -4.53 6.22 5.24
N ILE A 97 -4.30 6.00 6.54
CA ILE A 97 -5.20 5.17 7.37
C ILE A 97 -6.59 5.77 7.47
N ARG A 98 -6.68 7.09 7.64
CA ARG A 98 -7.98 7.79 7.68
C ARG A 98 -8.78 7.55 6.39
N ARG A 99 -8.14 7.61 5.23
CA ARG A 99 -8.81 7.30 3.97
C ARG A 99 -9.34 5.88 3.92
N ILE A 100 -8.56 4.90 4.38
CA ILE A 100 -9.02 3.51 4.46
C ILE A 100 -10.23 3.39 5.39
N ALA A 101 -10.24 4.11 6.51
CA ALA A 101 -11.35 4.11 7.45
C ALA A 101 -12.63 4.77 6.89
N THR A 102 -12.50 5.83 6.07
CA THR A 102 -13.62 6.69 5.69
C THR A 102 -14.04 6.58 4.22
N GLU A 103 -13.15 6.18 3.31
CA GLU A 103 -13.41 6.14 1.87
C GLU A 103 -13.60 4.69 1.39
N GLU A 104 -14.73 4.43 0.74
CA GLU A 104 -15.10 3.09 0.27
C GLU A 104 -14.07 2.52 -0.72
N GLN A 105 -13.60 3.33 -1.66
CA GLN A 105 -12.62 2.88 -2.68
C GLN A 105 -11.28 2.49 -2.07
N ALA A 106 -10.76 3.28 -1.12
CA ALA A 106 -9.50 2.99 -0.43
C ALA A 106 -9.63 1.73 0.44
N ARG A 107 -10.77 1.60 1.14
CA ARG A 107 -11.10 0.42 1.94
C ARG A 107 -11.21 -0.85 1.09
N ALA A 108 -11.94 -0.78 -0.03
CA ALA A 108 -12.11 -1.91 -0.93
C ALA A 108 -10.78 -2.37 -1.53
N LEU A 109 -9.94 -1.44 -1.99
CA LEU A 109 -8.60 -1.78 -2.49
C LEU A 109 -7.76 -2.47 -1.41
N MET A 110 -7.73 -1.92 -0.19
CA MET A 110 -6.96 -2.52 0.91
C MET A 110 -7.50 -3.91 1.28
N SER A 111 -8.83 -4.10 1.26
CA SER A 111 -9.47 -5.40 1.45
C SER A 111 -9.07 -6.40 0.37
N ILE A 112 -9.03 -5.98 -0.90
CA ILE A 112 -8.58 -6.84 -2.00
C ILE A 112 -7.13 -7.29 -1.76
N ILE A 113 -6.23 -6.35 -1.45
CA ILE A 113 -4.80 -6.63 -1.30
C ILE A 113 -4.52 -7.53 -0.09
N LEU A 114 -5.13 -7.26 1.07
CA LEU A 114 -4.81 -7.95 2.31
C LEU A 114 -5.62 -9.23 2.54
N LEU A 115 -6.85 -9.31 2.01
CA LEU A 115 -7.78 -10.41 2.34
C LEU A 115 -8.22 -11.25 1.13
N LYS A 116 -8.09 -10.72 -0.09
CA LYS A 116 -8.69 -11.32 -1.29
C LYS A 116 -7.69 -11.61 -2.41
N CYS A 117 -6.40 -11.38 -2.17
CA CYS A 117 -5.34 -11.67 -3.12
C CYS A 117 -4.59 -12.92 -2.68
N GLU A 118 -4.94 -14.07 -3.26
CA GLU A 118 -4.20 -15.31 -3.05
C GLU A 118 -2.99 -15.35 -4.00
N TYR A 119 -1.81 -15.65 -3.45
CA TYR A 119 -0.56 -15.73 -4.20
C TYR A 119 -0.34 -17.15 -4.72
N VAL A 120 -1.09 -17.51 -5.75
CA VAL A 120 -0.95 -18.76 -6.51
C VAL A 120 -0.23 -18.49 -7.83
N LEU A 121 0.19 -19.54 -8.55
CA LEU A 121 0.94 -19.38 -9.81
C LEU A 121 0.21 -18.52 -10.83
N GLU A 122 -1.11 -18.63 -10.93
CA GLU A 122 -1.93 -17.82 -11.84
C GLU A 122 -1.99 -16.33 -11.48
N THR A 123 -1.60 -15.96 -10.26
CA THR A 123 -1.56 -14.56 -9.79
C THR A 123 -0.13 -14.05 -9.57
N GLU A 124 0.90 -14.74 -10.07
CA GLU A 124 2.29 -14.35 -9.89
C GLU A 124 2.58 -12.94 -10.42
N ALA A 125 2.02 -12.56 -11.57
CA ALA A 125 2.15 -11.20 -12.11
C ALA A 125 1.52 -10.15 -11.16
N VAL A 126 0.41 -10.49 -10.49
CA VAL A 126 -0.22 -9.64 -9.47
C VAL A 126 0.70 -9.48 -8.26
N ARG A 127 1.28 -10.58 -7.79
CA ARG A 127 2.21 -10.58 -6.67
C ARG A 127 3.44 -9.71 -6.96
N LEU A 128 4.06 -9.87 -8.12
CA LEU A 128 5.23 -9.09 -8.52
C LEU A 128 4.91 -7.60 -8.56
N HIS A 129 3.78 -7.23 -9.16
CA HIS A 129 3.36 -5.83 -9.20
C HIS A 129 3.13 -5.23 -7.79
N LEU A 130 2.49 -5.97 -6.90
CA LEU A 130 2.29 -5.53 -5.51
C LEU A 130 3.60 -5.41 -4.74
N VAL A 131 4.56 -6.31 -4.97
CA VAL A 131 5.91 -6.25 -4.37
C VAL A 131 6.63 -4.99 -4.84
N GLU A 132 6.66 -4.72 -6.16
CA GLU A 132 7.32 -3.52 -6.72
C GLU A 132 6.70 -2.22 -6.20
N ALA A 133 5.37 -2.12 -6.16
CA ALA A 133 4.66 -0.97 -5.62
C ALA A 133 5.01 -0.75 -4.14
N ARG A 134 5.08 -1.85 -3.36
CA ARG A 134 5.43 -1.82 -1.94
C ARG A 134 6.89 -1.41 -1.72
N GLU A 135 7.83 -1.96 -2.49
CA GLU A 135 9.24 -1.58 -2.43
C GLU A 135 9.44 -0.09 -2.71
N HIS A 136 8.72 0.46 -3.69
CA HIS A 136 8.74 1.88 -3.99
C HIS A 136 8.25 2.73 -2.80
N CYS A 137 7.13 2.37 -2.18
CA CYS A 137 6.61 3.07 -1.00
C CYS A 137 7.58 2.94 0.19
N MET A 138 8.18 1.76 0.38
CA MET A 138 9.14 1.51 1.46
C MET A 138 10.42 2.33 1.28
N ALA A 139 10.95 2.44 0.06
CA ALA A 139 12.12 3.26 -0.24
C ALA A 139 11.87 4.75 0.05
N LYS A 140 10.69 5.27 -0.31
CA LYS A 140 10.29 6.65 0.04
C LYS A 140 10.23 6.85 1.56
N SER A 141 9.61 5.93 2.28
CA SER A 141 9.52 6.01 3.74
C SER A 141 10.89 5.90 4.41
N ALA A 142 11.77 5.03 3.92
CA ALA A 142 13.14 4.93 4.42
C ALA A 142 13.93 6.24 4.23
N ALA A 143 13.75 6.91 3.09
CA ALA A 143 14.36 8.23 2.86
C ALA A 143 13.83 9.30 3.85
N GLU A 144 12.54 9.25 4.21
CA GLU A 144 11.99 10.13 5.24
C GLU A 144 12.53 9.83 6.64
N PHE A 145 12.72 8.55 7.00
CA PHE A 145 13.38 8.18 8.26
C PHE A 145 14.85 8.63 8.27
N GLN A 146 15.58 8.52 7.13
CA GLN A 146 16.93 9.05 7.02
C GLN A 146 16.95 10.57 7.25
N ALA A 147 16.00 11.30 6.66
CA ALA A 147 15.89 12.75 6.89
C ALA A 147 15.61 13.09 8.37
N ALA A 148 14.85 12.27 9.10
CA ALA A 148 14.63 12.44 10.53
C ALA A 148 15.91 12.17 11.36
N ILE A 149 16.74 11.23 10.93
CA ILE A 149 18.05 10.97 11.54
C ILE A 149 19.00 12.16 11.28
N ASP A 150 19.08 12.63 10.05
CA ASP A 150 19.92 13.77 9.64
C ASP A 150 19.52 15.07 10.37
N ALA A 151 18.22 15.23 10.62
CA ALA A 151 17.69 16.35 11.44
C ALA A 151 17.88 16.18 12.96
N GLY A 152 18.48 15.06 13.41
CA GLY A 152 18.72 14.78 14.84
C GLY A 152 17.45 14.40 15.62
N GLN A 153 16.34 14.11 14.95
CA GLN A 153 15.08 13.69 15.58
C GLN A 153 15.08 12.22 15.99
N LEU A 154 15.89 11.41 15.30
CA LEU A 154 16.12 10.00 15.60
C LEU A 154 17.62 9.74 15.82
N PRO A 155 17.98 8.76 16.68
CA PRO A 155 19.36 8.35 16.85
C PRO A 155 19.98 7.81 15.55
N ALA A 156 21.26 8.09 15.31
CA ALA A 156 22.02 7.54 14.19
C ALA A 156 22.14 5.99 14.21
N ALA A 157 21.73 5.36 15.30
CA ALA A 157 21.65 3.90 15.45
C ALA A 157 20.43 3.29 14.79
N VAL A 158 19.40 4.08 14.47
CA VAL A 158 18.21 3.61 13.77
C VAL A 158 18.55 3.33 12.32
N ASP A 159 18.30 2.11 11.86
CA ASP A 159 18.38 1.77 10.45
C ASP A 159 17.08 2.23 9.75
N PRO A 160 17.15 3.14 8.75
CA PRO A 160 15.97 3.73 8.12
C PRO A 160 15.08 2.71 7.41
N HIS A 161 15.71 1.69 6.82
CA HIS A 161 14.97 0.64 6.12
C HIS A 161 14.18 -0.24 7.10
N THR A 162 14.82 -0.64 8.19
CA THR A 162 14.17 -1.40 9.28
C THR A 162 13.06 -0.58 9.92
N ALA A 163 13.25 0.73 10.10
CA ALA A 163 12.22 1.62 10.62
C ALA A 163 11.02 1.72 9.65
N ALA A 164 11.26 1.86 8.35
CA ALA A 164 10.20 1.83 7.36
C ALA A 164 9.44 0.49 7.37
N LEU A 165 10.16 -0.64 7.38
CA LEU A 165 9.56 -1.97 7.43
C LEU A 165 8.70 -2.18 8.68
N GLY A 166 9.17 -1.74 9.86
CA GLY A 166 8.41 -1.79 11.11
C GLY A 166 7.13 -0.95 11.04
N MET A 167 7.20 0.24 10.46
CA MET A 167 6.04 1.09 10.22
C MET A 167 5.00 0.38 9.33
N PHE A 168 5.43 -0.22 8.21
CA PHE A 168 4.54 -0.97 7.31
C PHE A 168 3.94 -2.21 7.99
N ALA A 169 4.70 -2.92 8.83
CA ALA A 169 4.18 -4.05 9.58
C ALA A 169 3.05 -3.66 10.55
N ILE A 170 3.18 -2.51 11.21
CA ILE A 170 2.11 -1.96 12.07
C ILE A 170 0.91 -1.55 11.22
N PHE A 171 1.15 -0.84 10.11
CA PHE A 171 0.12 -0.41 9.18
C PHE A 171 -0.71 -1.58 8.65
N ASP A 172 -0.05 -2.59 8.09
CA ASP A 172 -0.72 -3.77 7.54
C ASP A 172 -1.48 -4.54 8.60
N GLY A 173 -0.86 -4.75 9.77
CA GLY A 173 -1.51 -5.45 10.88
C GLY A 173 -2.76 -4.74 11.37
N ALA A 174 -2.70 -3.42 11.54
CA ALA A 174 -3.86 -2.61 11.94
C ALA A 174 -4.98 -2.68 10.90
N CYS A 175 -4.66 -2.47 9.63
CA CYS A 175 -5.63 -2.55 8.53
C CYS A 175 -6.20 -3.96 8.37
N PHE A 176 -5.37 -5.00 8.41
CA PHE A 176 -5.80 -6.40 8.31
C PHE A 176 -6.82 -6.76 9.39
N HIS A 177 -6.50 -6.50 10.66
CA HIS A 177 -7.40 -6.83 11.77
C HIS A 177 -8.69 -6.04 11.73
N TRP A 178 -8.62 -4.77 11.34
CA TRP A 178 -9.81 -3.93 11.22
C TRP A 178 -10.71 -4.36 10.07
N LEU A 179 -10.15 -4.68 8.91
CA LEU A 179 -10.92 -5.14 7.74
C LEU A 179 -11.62 -6.49 7.99
N MET A 180 -11.09 -7.32 8.87
CA MET A 180 -11.74 -8.57 9.27
C MET A 180 -12.97 -8.36 10.16
N ALA A 181 -13.00 -7.30 10.98
CA ALA A 181 -14.06 -7.03 11.94
C ALA A 181 -14.11 -5.52 12.29
N PRO A 182 -14.63 -4.66 11.39
CA PRO A 182 -14.56 -3.20 11.53
C PRO A 182 -15.29 -2.67 12.76
N GLU A 183 -16.27 -3.43 13.26
CA GLU A 183 -17.09 -3.05 14.42
C GLU A 183 -16.38 -3.28 15.77
N ARG A 184 -15.23 -3.97 15.80
CA ARG A 184 -14.59 -4.38 17.06
C ARG A 184 -13.74 -3.28 17.69
N PHE A 185 -13.20 -2.36 16.89
CA PHE A 185 -12.37 -1.26 17.38
C PHE A 185 -12.29 -0.11 16.37
N ASP A 186 -11.94 1.07 16.84
CA ASP A 186 -11.70 2.25 16.02
C ASP A 186 -10.29 2.17 15.42
N LEU A 187 -10.21 2.09 14.08
CA LEU A 187 -8.94 2.02 13.34
C LEU A 187 -8.09 3.28 13.56
N MET A 188 -8.73 4.45 13.62
CA MET A 188 -8.02 5.71 13.81
C MET A 188 -7.39 5.80 15.20
N GLN A 189 -8.14 5.44 16.23
CA GLN A 189 -7.65 5.41 17.61
C GLN A 189 -6.47 4.44 17.75
N LEU A 190 -6.59 3.23 17.19
CA LEU A 190 -5.50 2.24 17.19
C LEU A 190 -4.27 2.79 16.48
N ALA A 191 -4.44 3.36 15.28
CA ALA A 191 -3.35 3.89 14.49
C ALA A 191 -2.60 5.01 15.23
N GLU A 192 -3.32 6.02 15.73
CA GLU A 192 -2.72 7.14 16.46
C GLU A 192 -1.90 6.68 17.67
N GLN A 193 -2.42 5.71 18.44
CA GLN A 193 -1.72 5.16 19.59
C GLN A 193 -0.49 4.35 19.20
N THR A 194 -0.63 3.43 18.23
CA THR A 194 0.46 2.53 17.88
C THR A 194 1.58 3.22 17.12
N PHE A 195 1.27 4.14 16.20
CA PHE A 195 2.30 4.89 15.47
C PHE A 195 3.00 5.90 16.36
N SER A 196 2.29 6.58 17.28
CA SER A 196 2.94 7.44 18.29
C SER A 196 3.89 6.64 19.15
N ALA A 197 3.45 5.50 19.69
CA ALA A 197 4.30 4.63 20.52
C ALA A 197 5.50 4.08 19.74
N TYR A 198 5.33 3.73 18.47
CA TYR A 198 6.40 3.25 17.59
C TYR A 198 7.46 4.33 17.36
N LEU A 199 7.06 5.54 16.96
CA LEU A 199 7.99 6.64 16.71
C LEU A 199 8.71 7.09 17.98
N GLU A 200 8.03 7.14 19.12
CA GLU A 200 8.67 7.42 20.42
C GLU A 200 9.66 6.30 20.81
N GLY A 201 9.31 5.03 20.54
CA GLY A 201 10.21 3.90 20.73
C GLY A 201 11.50 4.01 19.92
N LEU A 202 11.41 4.46 18.66
CA LEU A 202 12.59 4.68 17.81
C LEU A 202 13.54 5.77 18.37
N LYS A 203 13.01 6.82 19.00
CA LYS A 203 13.81 7.85 19.66
C LYS A 203 14.67 7.28 20.81
N SER A 204 14.22 6.19 21.43
CA SER A 204 14.88 5.53 22.54
C SER A 204 15.82 4.40 22.13
N CYS A 205 15.93 4.09 20.83
CA CYS A 205 16.79 3.04 20.33
C CYS A 205 18.26 3.35 20.64
N ALA A 206 18.79 2.68 21.67
CA ALA A 206 20.21 2.69 21.94
C ALA A 206 20.93 1.87 20.85
N ARG A 207 22.14 2.31 20.50
CA ARG A 207 23.03 1.61 19.59
C ARG A 207 23.29 0.20 20.13
N THR A 208 22.57 -0.80 19.66
CA THR A 208 23.01 -2.18 19.82
C THR A 208 24.29 -2.31 19.02
N ALA A 209 25.44 -2.32 19.72
CA ALA A 209 26.73 -2.56 19.11
C ALA A 209 26.62 -3.80 18.23
N SER A 210 26.91 -3.66 16.95
CA SER A 210 27.00 -4.73 15.97
C SER A 210 27.86 -5.88 16.53
N ALA A 211 27.23 -6.84 17.15
CA ALA A 211 27.83 -8.10 17.52
C ALA A 211 27.53 -9.09 16.42
N SER A 212 28.42 -9.17 15.45
CA SER A 212 28.89 -10.44 14.86
C SER A 212 29.67 -10.20 13.59
N LYS A 213 30.99 -10.09 13.76
CA LYS A 213 31.90 -10.49 12.68
C LYS A 213 31.65 -11.99 12.44
N PRO A 214 31.47 -12.46 11.20
CA PRO A 214 31.38 -13.87 10.94
C PRO A 214 32.70 -14.55 11.40
N LYS A 215 32.58 -15.56 12.25
CA LYS A 215 33.71 -16.43 12.62
C LYS A 215 34.28 -17.03 11.33
N LYS A 216 35.52 -16.69 11.01
CA LYS A 216 36.29 -17.40 9.99
C LYS A 216 36.36 -18.87 10.41
N SER A 217 35.90 -19.77 9.54
CA SER A 217 36.10 -21.20 9.66
C SER A 217 37.60 -21.51 9.77
N PRO A 218 38.04 -22.44 10.65
CA PRO A 218 39.40 -22.93 10.63
C PRO A 218 39.66 -23.61 9.29
N LYS A 219 40.73 -23.23 8.61
CA LYS A 219 41.29 -24.00 7.49
C LYS A 219 41.77 -25.32 8.07
N GLU A 220 41.18 -26.42 7.60
CA GLU A 220 41.75 -27.75 7.76
C GLU A 220 43.15 -27.80 7.12
N ALA A 221 44.10 -28.26 7.91
CA ALA A 221 45.44 -28.63 7.49
C ALA A 221 45.43 -30.11 7.08
#